data_e41bffd29aad9a9dc0eedc7c9a4a9663
#
_entry.id   e41bffd29aad9a9dc0eedc7c9a4a9663
#
_cell.length_a   1.000
_cell.length_b   1.000
_cell.length_c   1.000
_cell.angle_alpha   90.00
_cell.angle_beta   90.00
_cell.angle_gamma   90.00
#
_symmetry.space_group_name_H-M   'P 1'
#
loop_
_entity.id
_entity.type
_entity.pdbx_description
1 polymer ?
#
loop_
_entity_poly.entity_id
_entity_poly.type
_entity_poly.pdbx_seq_one_letter_code
_entity_poly.pdbx_strand_id
1 'polypeptide(L)'
;MENQVKKIIVQQYQLTKPKESLDNILHAAERFENFFSEVSSFEGWKKVTVSDFSSFLSSLNQDHTDHDEIVRLVTSLDDLGIILQDAQFLTNNPFNLASVFALYLDGERQASEATVKGYENDLKMMRRFLVTNHRWAGWLQINMQDIQVYLTHLNDLRRQWTTINRELASLRTFYNFLLTNDLVNNNPFEEVKVKTHARNLPRYFYSSEMNALFNAADGEGKPLDFRNRAIIELLYATGMRVSECAQLKLSQIQWDVQLILVHGKGDKERYVPFGNYAKDALHKYMTECREILMDKYHTDHDIMFINSHGRPITSEGIEYILNQIVKRSSLNTHIHPHMLRHSFATAMLNNGADIRSVQELLGHSSLSTTQIYTHVTQENLQKTYMQLFPRAKATKENEK
;
A
#
# COMPACT_ATOMS: atom_id res chain seq x y z
N MET A 1 -32.11 4.75 -26.94
CA MET A 1 -31.31 4.80 -25.68
C MET A 1 -31.64 6.07 -24.89
N GLU A 2 -31.94 5.93 -23.59
CA GLU A 2 -32.20 7.10 -22.74
C GLU A 2 -30.97 8.02 -22.74
N ASN A 3 -31.18 9.34 -22.94
CA ASN A 3 -30.11 10.33 -22.98
C ASN A 3 -29.15 10.27 -21.79
N GLN A 4 -29.66 9.89 -20.63
CA GLN A 4 -28.89 9.75 -19.40
C GLN A 4 -27.92 8.57 -19.45
N VAL A 5 -28.34 7.41 -19.94
CA VAL A 5 -27.49 6.22 -20.09
C VAL A 5 -26.39 6.46 -21.11
N LYS A 6 -26.72 7.07 -22.26
CA LYS A 6 -25.75 7.45 -23.27
C LYS A 6 -24.68 8.40 -22.71
N LYS A 7 -25.09 9.42 -21.93
CA LYS A 7 -24.18 10.36 -21.29
C LYS A 7 -23.21 9.65 -20.33
N ILE A 8 -23.70 8.70 -19.55
CA ILE A 8 -22.93 7.90 -18.59
C ILE A 8 -21.90 7.03 -19.31
N ILE A 9 -22.29 6.31 -20.36
CA ILE A 9 -21.38 5.48 -21.16
C ILE A 9 -20.28 6.33 -21.77
N VAL A 10 -20.61 7.50 -22.32
CA VAL A 10 -19.63 8.43 -22.89
C VAL A 10 -18.66 8.94 -21.84
N GLN A 11 -19.14 9.33 -20.65
CA GLN A 11 -18.29 9.75 -19.54
C GLN A 11 -17.34 8.63 -19.09
N GLN A 12 -17.84 7.42 -18.91
CA GLN A 12 -16.98 6.28 -18.55
C GLN A 12 -15.94 5.97 -19.62
N TYR A 13 -16.32 6.02 -20.89
CA TYR A 13 -15.38 5.87 -21.99
C TYR A 13 -14.28 6.92 -21.96
N GLN A 14 -14.61 8.19 -21.69
CA GLN A 14 -13.62 9.27 -21.58
C GLN A 14 -12.64 9.05 -20.42
N LEU A 15 -13.11 8.48 -19.29
CA LEU A 15 -12.29 8.20 -18.12
C LEU A 15 -11.37 6.98 -18.31
N THR A 16 -11.86 5.92 -18.92
CA THR A 16 -11.12 4.66 -19.07
C THR A 16 -10.28 4.57 -20.34
N LYS A 17 -10.66 5.32 -21.40
CA LYS A 17 -10.06 5.23 -22.74
C LYS A 17 -9.76 3.77 -23.14
N PRO A 18 -10.78 2.88 -23.12
CA PRO A 18 -10.57 1.49 -23.47
C PRO A 18 -10.09 1.38 -24.92
N LYS A 19 -9.47 0.24 -25.28
CA LYS A 19 -9.00 -0.02 -26.66
C LYS A 19 -10.14 -0.12 -27.67
N GLU A 20 -11.34 -0.44 -27.20
CA GLU A 20 -12.52 -0.57 -28.03
C GLU A 20 -13.17 0.77 -28.34
N SER A 21 -13.86 0.83 -29.46
CA SER A 21 -14.59 2.01 -29.89
C SER A 21 -15.79 2.31 -28.98
N LEU A 22 -16.02 3.58 -28.67
CA LEU A 22 -17.24 4.02 -27.98
C LEU A 22 -18.49 3.60 -28.77
N ASP A 23 -18.40 3.59 -30.09
CA ASP A 23 -19.50 3.20 -30.96
C ASP A 23 -19.92 1.74 -30.75
N ASN A 24 -18.97 0.84 -30.49
CA ASN A 24 -19.28 -0.59 -30.20
C ASN A 24 -20.09 -0.73 -28.92
N ILE A 25 -19.73 -0.01 -27.85
CA ILE A 25 -20.47 -0.06 -26.58
C ILE A 25 -21.87 0.52 -26.74
N LEU A 26 -22.00 1.61 -27.47
CA LEU A 26 -23.29 2.21 -27.77
C LEU A 26 -24.16 1.29 -28.65
N HIS A 27 -23.55 0.61 -29.63
CA HIS A 27 -24.20 -0.35 -30.47
C HIS A 27 -24.69 -1.60 -29.71
N ALA A 28 -23.86 -2.08 -28.76
CA ALA A 28 -24.25 -3.18 -27.86
C ALA A 28 -25.46 -2.80 -26.99
N ALA A 29 -25.50 -1.56 -26.47
CA ALA A 29 -26.64 -1.06 -25.74
C ALA A 29 -27.91 -0.94 -26.59
N GLU A 30 -27.82 -0.50 -27.84
CA GLU A 30 -28.94 -0.43 -28.78
C GLU A 30 -29.45 -1.80 -29.16
N ARG A 31 -28.59 -2.78 -29.38
CA ARG A 31 -28.96 -4.18 -29.63
C ARG A 31 -29.73 -4.78 -28.45
N PHE A 32 -29.30 -4.48 -27.21
CA PHE A 32 -30.01 -4.92 -26.01
C PHE A 32 -31.42 -4.33 -25.93
N GLU A 33 -31.58 -3.02 -26.13
CA GLU A 33 -32.89 -2.36 -26.16
C GLU A 33 -33.79 -2.95 -27.21
N ASN A 34 -33.28 -3.21 -28.42
CA ASN A 34 -34.05 -3.79 -29.52
C ASN A 34 -34.48 -5.22 -29.19
N PHE A 35 -33.60 -6.06 -28.66
CA PHE A 35 -33.95 -7.43 -28.25
C PHE A 35 -35.12 -7.43 -27.26
N PHE A 36 -35.10 -6.59 -26.23
CA PHE A 36 -36.19 -6.52 -25.26
C PHE A 36 -37.46 -5.86 -25.81
N SER A 37 -37.33 -4.96 -26.76
CA SER A 37 -38.48 -4.36 -27.43
C SER A 37 -39.23 -5.39 -28.31
N GLU A 38 -38.55 -6.43 -28.80
CA GLU A 38 -39.11 -7.51 -29.59
C GLU A 38 -39.70 -8.64 -28.72
N VAL A 39 -39.09 -8.92 -27.55
CA VAL A 39 -39.47 -10.07 -26.71
C VAL A 39 -40.44 -9.66 -25.59
N SER A 40 -40.29 -8.48 -25.04
CA SER A 40 -41.19 -7.91 -24.01
C SER A 40 -41.10 -6.37 -24.08
N SER A 41 -42.09 -5.67 -23.54
CA SER A 41 -42.03 -4.20 -23.51
C SER A 41 -40.83 -3.74 -22.69
N PHE A 42 -39.82 -3.12 -23.34
CA PHE A 42 -38.71 -2.48 -22.66
C PHE A 42 -39.23 -1.27 -21.87
N GLU A 43 -39.27 -1.42 -20.54
CA GLU A 43 -39.80 -0.39 -19.64
C GLU A 43 -38.69 0.59 -19.12
N GLY A 44 -37.52 0.56 -19.74
CA GLY A 44 -36.37 1.40 -19.42
C GLY A 44 -35.29 0.71 -18.57
N TRP A 45 -34.11 1.22 -18.61
CA TRP A 45 -32.90 0.63 -18.00
C TRP A 45 -33.01 0.38 -16.48
N LYS A 46 -33.80 1.19 -15.75
CA LYS A 46 -34.04 1.03 -14.31
C LYS A 46 -34.78 -0.26 -13.92
N LYS A 47 -35.45 -0.89 -14.87
CA LYS A 47 -36.21 -2.12 -14.64
C LYS A 47 -35.50 -3.37 -15.15
N VAL A 48 -34.34 -3.20 -15.78
CA VAL A 48 -33.54 -4.30 -16.32
C VAL A 48 -32.94 -5.12 -15.18
N THR A 49 -32.99 -6.43 -15.31
CA THR A 49 -32.48 -7.40 -14.33
C THR A 49 -31.27 -8.16 -14.90
N VAL A 50 -30.47 -8.80 -14.05
CA VAL A 50 -29.36 -9.68 -14.50
C VAL A 50 -29.91 -10.87 -15.30
N SER A 51 -31.11 -11.33 -14.97
CA SER A 51 -31.80 -12.38 -15.76
C SER A 51 -32.03 -11.94 -17.19
N ASP A 52 -32.36 -10.66 -17.40
CA ASP A 52 -32.58 -10.10 -18.73
C ASP A 52 -31.27 -10.09 -19.53
N PHE A 53 -30.17 -9.68 -18.92
CA PHE A 53 -28.85 -9.76 -19.56
C PHE A 53 -28.42 -11.20 -19.84
N SER A 54 -28.67 -12.12 -18.93
CA SER A 54 -28.34 -13.53 -19.15
C SER A 54 -29.16 -14.11 -20.33
N SER A 55 -30.42 -13.71 -20.45
CA SER A 55 -31.30 -14.11 -21.59
C SER A 55 -30.79 -13.52 -22.90
N PHE A 56 -30.40 -12.25 -22.90
CA PHE A 56 -29.82 -11.59 -24.06
C PHE A 56 -28.49 -12.23 -24.49
N LEU A 57 -27.56 -12.44 -23.54
CA LEU A 57 -26.29 -13.12 -23.81
C LEU A 57 -26.48 -14.52 -24.37
N SER A 58 -27.48 -15.25 -23.89
CA SER A 58 -27.80 -16.59 -24.39
C SER A 58 -28.37 -16.55 -25.81
N SER A 59 -28.94 -15.43 -26.24
CA SER A 59 -29.47 -15.21 -27.60
C SER A 59 -28.41 -14.84 -28.62
N LEU A 60 -27.24 -14.36 -28.15
CA LEU A 60 -26.13 -14.00 -29.02
C LEU A 60 -25.40 -15.27 -29.47
N ASN A 61 -25.26 -15.47 -30.76
CA ASN A 61 -24.37 -16.50 -31.30
C ASN A 61 -22.93 -16.19 -30.88
N GLN A 62 -22.21 -17.18 -30.42
CA GLN A 62 -20.84 -17.26 -29.86
C GLN A 62 -19.76 -16.25 -30.38
N ASP A 63 -20.12 -15.01 -30.66
CA ASP A 63 -19.17 -13.96 -31.03
C ASP A 63 -18.64 -13.31 -29.74
N HIS A 64 -17.39 -13.65 -29.38
CA HIS A 64 -16.76 -13.25 -28.10
C HIS A 64 -16.68 -11.73 -27.89
N THR A 65 -16.63 -10.94 -28.96
CA THR A 65 -16.57 -9.46 -28.90
C THR A 65 -17.83 -8.84 -28.30
N ASP A 66 -19.00 -9.27 -28.74
CA ASP A 66 -20.28 -8.76 -28.24
C ASP A 66 -20.51 -9.08 -26.76
N HIS A 67 -20.05 -10.25 -26.31
CA HIS A 67 -20.19 -10.67 -24.91
C HIS A 67 -19.45 -9.75 -23.97
N ASP A 68 -18.20 -9.41 -24.26
CA ASP A 68 -17.37 -8.55 -23.41
C ASP A 68 -17.91 -7.12 -23.33
N GLU A 69 -18.41 -6.58 -24.43
CA GLU A 69 -19.02 -5.23 -24.47
C GLU A 69 -20.29 -5.15 -23.63
N ILE A 70 -21.13 -6.18 -23.66
CA ILE A 70 -22.34 -6.25 -22.85
C ILE A 70 -22.03 -6.42 -21.38
N VAL A 71 -21.06 -7.26 -21.01
CA VAL A 71 -20.61 -7.40 -19.62
C VAL A 71 -20.09 -6.06 -19.08
N ARG A 72 -19.39 -5.28 -19.88
CA ARG A 72 -18.92 -3.93 -19.53
C ARG A 72 -20.08 -2.97 -19.31
N LEU A 73 -21.04 -2.97 -20.22
CA LEU A 73 -22.24 -2.14 -20.10
C LEU A 73 -23.01 -2.46 -18.81
N VAL A 74 -23.27 -3.74 -18.55
CA VAL A 74 -23.98 -4.21 -17.33
C VAL A 74 -23.27 -3.75 -16.07
N THR A 75 -21.94 -3.93 -16.01
CA THR A 75 -21.14 -3.52 -14.84
C THR A 75 -21.20 -2.02 -14.63
N SER A 76 -21.11 -1.26 -15.70
CA SER A 76 -21.20 0.20 -15.64
C SER A 76 -22.55 0.67 -15.12
N LEU A 77 -23.62 0.04 -15.57
CA LEU A 77 -24.98 0.38 -15.15
C LEU A 77 -25.24 -0.03 -13.68
N ASP A 78 -24.71 -1.17 -13.22
CA ASP A 78 -24.83 -1.61 -11.82
C ASP A 78 -24.08 -0.66 -10.87
N ASP A 79 -22.86 -0.26 -11.20
CA ASP A 79 -22.07 0.71 -10.41
C ASP A 79 -22.76 2.08 -10.27
N LEU A 80 -23.58 2.44 -11.25
CA LEU A 80 -24.36 3.67 -11.27
C LEU A 80 -25.74 3.51 -10.62
N GLY A 81 -26.11 2.31 -10.16
CA GLY A 81 -27.42 2.02 -9.56
C GLY A 81 -28.57 1.99 -10.55
N ILE A 82 -28.30 1.79 -11.82
CA ILE A 82 -29.34 1.64 -12.87
C ILE A 82 -29.85 0.20 -12.92
N ILE A 83 -29.00 -0.76 -12.54
CA ILE A 83 -29.37 -2.18 -12.41
C ILE A 83 -29.14 -2.59 -10.96
N LEU A 84 -30.20 -3.00 -10.29
CA LEU A 84 -30.14 -3.53 -8.94
C LEU A 84 -29.95 -5.03 -9.02
N GLN A 85 -28.74 -5.57 -8.70
CA GLN A 85 -28.66 -7.02 -8.55
C GLN A 85 -27.44 -7.67 -7.93
N ASP A 86 -27.63 -9.01 -7.70
CA ASP A 86 -26.71 -9.96 -7.08
C ASP A 86 -25.28 -9.88 -7.66
N ALA A 87 -24.39 -9.36 -6.86
CA ALA A 87 -23.07 -8.92 -7.24
C ALA A 87 -22.07 -10.04 -7.58
N GLN A 88 -22.45 -11.31 -7.51
CA GLN A 88 -21.51 -12.41 -7.78
C GLN A 88 -21.03 -12.46 -9.24
N PHE A 89 -21.85 -11.99 -10.17
CA PHE A 89 -21.52 -11.97 -11.59
C PHE A 89 -20.50 -10.88 -11.96
N LEU A 90 -20.40 -9.80 -11.18
CA LEU A 90 -19.69 -8.57 -11.53
C LEU A 90 -18.36 -8.36 -10.78
N THR A 91 -17.97 -9.27 -9.90
CA THR A 91 -16.82 -9.08 -8.98
C THR A 91 -15.45 -9.05 -9.66
N ASN A 92 -15.32 -9.49 -10.90
CA ASN A 92 -14.03 -9.61 -11.60
C ASN A 92 -13.91 -8.73 -12.85
N ASN A 93 -14.81 -7.77 -13.07
CA ASN A 93 -14.75 -6.94 -14.26
C ASN A 93 -13.81 -5.75 -14.09
N PRO A 94 -12.82 -5.53 -15.01
CA PRO A 94 -11.87 -4.43 -14.93
C PRO A 94 -12.45 -3.04 -15.23
N PHE A 95 -13.72 -2.93 -15.59
CA PHE A 95 -14.38 -1.68 -16.01
C PHE A 95 -15.36 -1.09 -14.98
N ASN A 96 -15.41 -1.61 -13.76
CA ASN A 96 -16.20 -1.00 -12.71
C ASN A 96 -15.57 0.33 -12.23
N LEU A 97 -16.36 1.20 -11.61
CA LEU A 97 -15.88 2.49 -11.11
C LEU A 97 -14.69 2.39 -10.14
N ALA A 98 -14.60 1.30 -9.37
CA ALA A 98 -13.46 1.06 -8.50
C ALA A 98 -12.16 0.82 -9.29
N SER A 99 -12.23 0.09 -10.41
CA SER A 99 -11.06 -0.14 -11.29
C SER A 99 -10.67 1.13 -12.04
N VAL A 100 -11.65 1.93 -12.50
CA VAL A 100 -11.38 3.25 -13.11
C VAL A 100 -10.70 4.17 -12.10
N PHE A 101 -11.17 4.17 -10.86
CA PHE A 101 -10.54 4.92 -9.78
C PHE A 101 -9.12 4.43 -9.47
N ALA A 102 -8.86 3.12 -9.55
CA ALA A 102 -7.52 2.57 -9.41
C ALA A 102 -6.57 3.09 -10.50
N LEU A 103 -7.02 3.13 -11.76
CA LEU A 103 -6.26 3.72 -12.87
C LEU A 103 -6.00 5.22 -12.68
N TYR A 104 -6.97 5.97 -12.17
CA TYR A 104 -6.80 7.39 -11.82
C TYR A 104 -5.76 7.57 -10.71
N LEU A 105 -5.80 6.72 -9.68
CA LEU A 105 -4.83 6.79 -8.59
C LEU A 105 -3.40 6.49 -9.05
N ASP A 106 -3.23 5.54 -9.94
CA ASP A 106 -1.93 5.16 -10.50
C ASP A 106 -1.42 6.23 -11.47
N GLY A 107 -2.23 6.60 -12.47
CA GLY A 107 -1.83 7.51 -13.55
C GLY A 107 -1.70 8.97 -13.10
N GLU A 108 -2.77 9.56 -12.53
CA GLU A 108 -2.79 10.99 -12.22
C GLU A 108 -2.25 11.32 -10.84
N ARG A 109 -2.52 10.46 -9.84
CA ARG A 109 -2.08 10.66 -8.45
C ARG A 109 -0.73 10.04 -8.14
N GLN A 110 -0.15 9.23 -9.04
CA GLN A 110 1.11 8.52 -8.83
C GLN A 110 1.13 7.79 -7.48
N ALA A 111 0.01 7.19 -7.11
CA ALA A 111 -0.14 6.45 -5.87
C ALA A 111 0.69 5.15 -5.95
N SER A 112 1.24 4.70 -4.82
CA SER A 112 1.93 3.42 -4.80
C SER A 112 0.95 2.27 -5.04
N GLU A 113 1.40 1.17 -5.66
CA GLU A 113 0.62 -0.05 -5.88
C GLU A 113 -0.09 -0.54 -4.61
N ALA A 114 0.60 -0.48 -3.45
CA ALA A 114 0.01 -0.82 -2.16
C ALA A 114 -1.14 0.12 -1.76
N THR A 115 -1.05 1.41 -2.11
CA THR A 115 -2.13 2.39 -1.86
C THR A 115 -3.32 2.10 -2.76
N VAL A 116 -3.10 1.83 -4.05
CA VAL A 116 -4.14 1.48 -5.02
C VAL A 116 -4.88 0.22 -4.56
N LYS A 117 -4.16 -0.86 -4.28
CA LYS A 117 -4.73 -2.12 -3.76
C LYS A 117 -5.50 -1.93 -2.44
N GLY A 118 -4.97 -1.08 -1.55
CA GLY A 118 -5.64 -0.76 -0.29
C GLY A 118 -6.98 -0.09 -0.51
N TYR A 119 -7.04 0.90 -1.41
CA TYR A 119 -8.27 1.63 -1.74
C TYR A 119 -9.29 0.75 -2.45
N GLU A 120 -8.85 -0.07 -3.43
CA GLU A 120 -9.74 -1.06 -4.07
C GLU A 120 -10.35 -2.03 -3.06
N ASN A 121 -9.55 -2.53 -2.10
CA ASN A 121 -10.05 -3.43 -1.07
C ASN A 121 -11.08 -2.76 -0.17
N ASP A 122 -10.88 -1.49 0.19
CA ASP A 122 -11.84 -0.74 1.00
C ASP A 122 -13.18 -0.56 0.27
N LEU A 123 -13.14 -0.22 -1.03
CA LEU A 123 -14.34 -0.15 -1.87
C LEU A 123 -15.05 -1.50 -1.97
N LYS A 124 -14.30 -2.59 -2.24
CA LYS A 124 -14.84 -3.95 -2.30
C LYS A 124 -15.50 -4.37 -0.98
N MET A 125 -14.91 -4.01 0.15
CA MET A 125 -15.47 -4.32 1.48
C MET A 125 -16.80 -3.60 1.71
N MET A 126 -16.89 -2.31 1.45
CA MET A 126 -18.13 -1.55 1.59
C MET A 126 -19.22 -2.07 0.64
N ARG A 127 -18.89 -2.27 -0.64
CA ARG A 127 -19.82 -2.83 -1.62
C ARG A 127 -20.36 -4.19 -1.17
N ARG A 128 -19.46 -5.10 -0.78
CA ARG A 128 -19.84 -6.44 -0.28
C ARG A 128 -20.80 -6.35 0.91
N PHE A 129 -20.51 -5.45 1.87
CA PHE A 129 -21.38 -5.24 3.02
C PHE A 129 -22.78 -4.79 2.60
N LEU A 130 -22.88 -3.78 1.73
CA LEU A 130 -24.15 -3.25 1.27
C LEU A 130 -24.96 -4.28 0.47
N VAL A 131 -24.30 -5.07 -0.39
CA VAL A 131 -24.94 -6.18 -1.12
C VAL A 131 -25.50 -7.22 -0.14
N THR A 132 -24.68 -7.68 0.81
CA THR A 132 -25.08 -8.71 1.79
C THR A 132 -26.27 -8.26 2.66
N ASN A 133 -26.40 -6.95 2.90
CA ASN A 133 -27.48 -6.39 3.72
C ASN A 133 -28.65 -5.84 2.86
N HIS A 134 -28.72 -6.17 1.57
CA HIS A 134 -29.76 -5.72 0.64
C HIS A 134 -29.92 -4.19 0.58
N ARG A 135 -28.80 -3.46 0.70
CA ARG A 135 -28.75 -1.98 0.67
C ARG A 135 -27.97 -1.44 -0.54
N TRP A 136 -27.41 -2.32 -1.35
CA TRP A 136 -26.67 -1.89 -2.54
C TRP A 136 -27.63 -1.34 -3.60
N ALA A 137 -27.44 -0.09 -3.96
CA ALA A 137 -28.17 0.61 -5.01
C ALA A 137 -27.21 1.33 -5.99
N GLY A 138 -25.94 0.90 -6.04
CA GLY A 138 -24.88 1.54 -6.83
C GLY A 138 -24.17 2.66 -6.07
N TRP A 139 -22.95 2.98 -6.52
CA TRP A 139 -22.11 4.01 -5.87
C TRP A 139 -22.76 5.40 -5.85
N LEU A 140 -23.52 5.75 -6.88
CA LEU A 140 -24.15 7.07 -6.99
C LEU A 140 -25.34 7.27 -6.06
N GLN A 141 -25.89 6.18 -5.48
CA GLN A 141 -27.07 6.20 -4.62
C GLN A 141 -26.76 6.06 -3.13
N ILE A 142 -25.46 5.90 -2.78
CA ILE A 142 -25.05 5.78 -1.36
C ILE A 142 -25.39 7.06 -0.62
N ASN A 143 -26.07 6.89 0.48
CA ASN A 143 -26.53 7.97 1.34
C ASN A 143 -25.95 7.88 2.76
N MET A 144 -26.20 8.89 3.59
CA MET A 144 -25.70 8.97 4.96
C MET A 144 -26.16 7.78 5.82
N GLN A 145 -27.37 7.24 5.60
CA GLN A 145 -27.87 6.08 6.35
C GLN A 145 -27.07 4.81 6.04
N ASP A 146 -26.68 4.61 4.78
CA ASP A 146 -25.83 3.47 4.37
C ASP A 146 -24.45 3.56 5.02
N ILE A 147 -23.90 4.76 5.08
CA ILE A 147 -22.61 5.02 5.73
C ILE A 147 -22.71 4.76 7.25
N GLN A 148 -23.76 5.21 7.90
CA GLN A 148 -23.96 4.98 9.34
C GLN A 148 -24.09 3.48 9.67
N VAL A 149 -24.87 2.74 8.88
CA VAL A 149 -25.02 1.28 9.05
C VAL A 149 -23.68 0.57 8.82
N TYR A 150 -22.92 0.99 7.82
CA TYR A 150 -21.58 0.45 7.56
C TYR A 150 -20.60 0.74 8.71
N LEU A 151 -20.58 1.97 9.25
CA LEU A 151 -19.77 2.32 10.41
C LEU A 151 -20.12 1.51 11.66
N THR A 152 -21.42 1.29 11.89
CA THR A 152 -21.88 0.42 12.99
C THR A 152 -21.33 -0.99 12.82
N HIS A 153 -21.41 -1.56 11.63
CA HIS A 153 -20.82 -2.87 11.31
C HIS A 153 -19.31 -2.92 11.58
N LEU A 154 -18.55 -1.92 11.16
CA LEU A 154 -17.10 -1.86 11.42
C LEU A 154 -16.78 -1.80 12.93
N ASN A 155 -17.62 -1.10 13.71
CA ASN A 155 -17.52 -1.06 15.16
C ASN A 155 -17.85 -2.41 15.81
N ASP A 156 -18.90 -3.10 15.33
CA ASP A 156 -19.28 -4.43 15.83
C ASP A 156 -18.19 -5.47 15.57
N LEU A 157 -17.46 -5.33 14.45
CA LEU A 157 -16.25 -6.11 14.16
C LEU A 157 -15.04 -5.72 15.01
N ARG A 158 -15.20 -4.78 15.95
CA ARG A 158 -14.13 -4.25 16.82
C ARG A 158 -12.90 -3.78 16.04
N ARG A 159 -13.11 -3.21 14.84
CA ARG A 159 -12.02 -2.62 14.04
C ARG A 159 -11.40 -1.46 14.79
N GLN A 160 -10.07 -1.33 14.67
CA GLN A 160 -9.34 -0.19 15.24
C GLN A 160 -9.77 1.11 14.56
N TRP A 161 -9.92 2.20 15.32
CA TRP A 161 -10.29 3.51 14.77
C TRP A 161 -9.34 4.01 13.68
N THR A 162 -8.06 3.68 13.77
CA THR A 162 -7.07 3.98 12.73
C THR A 162 -7.41 3.29 11.40
N THR A 163 -7.88 2.05 11.45
CA THR A 163 -8.32 1.29 10.27
C THR A 163 -9.60 1.90 9.70
N ILE A 164 -10.60 2.20 10.55
CA ILE A 164 -11.85 2.84 10.11
C ILE A 164 -11.57 4.21 9.46
N ASN A 165 -10.70 5.03 10.07
CA ASN A 165 -10.33 6.34 9.51
C ASN A 165 -9.63 6.22 8.16
N ARG A 166 -8.75 5.23 7.98
CA ARG A 166 -8.08 4.95 6.71
C ARG A 166 -9.10 4.55 5.63
N GLU A 167 -10.02 3.65 5.97
CA GLU A 167 -11.08 3.18 5.06
C GLU A 167 -12.04 4.31 4.66
N LEU A 168 -12.42 5.18 5.61
CA LEU A 168 -13.19 6.38 5.29
C LEU A 168 -12.42 7.38 4.44
N ALA A 169 -11.10 7.48 4.61
CA ALA A 169 -10.27 8.34 3.77
C ALA A 169 -10.22 7.84 2.32
N SER A 170 -10.16 6.51 2.08
CA SER A 170 -10.22 5.95 0.73
C SER A 170 -11.59 6.16 0.09
N LEU A 171 -12.68 5.94 0.81
CA LEU A 171 -14.05 6.19 0.34
C LEU A 171 -14.28 7.68 0.03
N ARG A 172 -13.77 8.57 0.89
CA ARG A 172 -13.83 10.03 0.65
C ARG A 172 -13.07 10.41 -0.61
N THR A 173 -11.89 9.84 -0.83
CA THR A 173 -11.08 10.09 -2.03
C THR A 173 -11.79 9.58 -3.28
N PHE A 174 -12.43 8.42 -3.20
CA PHE A 174 -13.24 7.88 -4.29
C PHE A 174 -14.42 8.80 -4.64
N TYR A 175 -15.16 9.29 -3.65
CA TYR A 175 -16.27 10.20 -3.93
C TYR A 175 -15.81 11.58 -4.42
N ASN A 176 -14.64 12.05 -4.02
CA ASN A 176 -14.04 13.25 -4.62
C ASN A 176 -13.68 13.02 -6.09
N PHE A 177 -13.21 11.83 -6.45
CA PHE A 177 -13.02 11.43 -7.84
C PHE A 177 -14.36 11.43 -8.60
N LEU A 178 -15.43 10.86 -8.05
CA LEU A 178 -16.76 10.90 -8.67
C LEU A 178 -17.28 12.33 -8.83
N LEU A 179 -17.08 13.18 -7.83
CA LEU A 179 -17.47 14.60 -7.86
C LEU A 179 -16.70 15.38 -8.93
N THR A 180 -15.37 15.19 -9.03
CA THR A 180 -14.53 15.85 -10.03
C THR A 180 -14.91 15.45 -11.46
N ASN A 181 -15.51 14.28 -11.66
CA ASN A 181 -15.98 13.78 -12.95
C ASN A 181 -17.49 13.98 -13.15
N ASP A 182 -18.14 14.85 -12.36
CA ASP A 182 -19.55 15.19 -12.46
C ASP A 182 -20.53 13.99 -12.38
N LEU A 183 -20.10 12.90 -11.75
CA LEU A 183 -20.92 11.70 -11.56
C LEU A 183 -21.84 11.80 -10.33
N VAL A 184 -21.45 12.59 -9.33
CA VAL A 184 -22.25 12.91 -8.13
C VAL A 184 -22.24 14.41 -7.87
N ASN A 185 -23.23 14.91 -7.15
CA ASN A 185 -23.36 16.35 -6.82
C ASN A 185 -22.69 16.70 -5.48
N ASN A 186 -22.44 15.72 -4.61
CA ASN A 186 -21.83 15.92 -3.30
C ASN A 186 -21.08 14.67 -2.86
N ASN A 187 -20.19 14.82 -1.89
CA ASN A 187 -19.48 13.71 -1.26
C ASN A 187 -20.10 13.41 0.12
N PRO A 188 -20.86 12.32 0.28
CA PRO A 188 -21.53 12.02 1.55
C PRO A 188 -20.57 11.64 2.68
N PHE A 189 -19.29 11.36 2.38
CA PHE A 189 -18.27 11.02 3.37
C PHE A 189 -17.57 12.25 3.97
N GLU A 190 -17.78 13.46 3.46
CA GLU A 190 -17.16 14.67 4.01
C GLU A 190 -17.73 15.03 5.39
N GLU A 191 -19.02 14.81 5.59
CA GLU A 191 -19.70 15.11 6.86
C GLU A 191 -19.45 14.06 7.94
N VAL A 192 -18.86 12.92 7.58
CA VAL A 192 -18.59 11.82 8.52
C VAL A 192 -17.45 12.20 9.46
N LYS A 193 -17.81 12.56 10.68
CA LYS A 193 -16.84 12.82 11.76
C LYS A 193 -16.60 11.51 12.52
N VAL A 194 -15.40 10.98 12.43
CA VAL A 194 -14.98 9.84 13.26
C VAL A 194 -14.28 10.38 14.50
N LYS A 195 -14.62 9.85 15.67
CA LYS A 195 -13.94 10.20 16.93
C LYS A 195 -12.45 9.86 16.80
N THR A 196 -11.61 10.87 16.80
CA THR A 196 -10.18 10.69 16.93
C THR A 196 -9.85 10.48 18.40
N HIS A 197 -9.39 9.29 18.76
CA HIS A 197 -8.71 9.16 20.05
C HIS A 197 -7.45 10.04 20.05
N ALA A 198 -7.12 10.59 21.23
CA ALA A 198 -5.87 11.30 21.40
C ALA A 198 -4.73 10.47 20.79
N ARG A 199 -3.93 11.07 19.89
CA ARG A 199 -2.78 10.41 19.32
C ARG A 199 -1.85 10.00 20.45
N ASN A 200 -1.76 8.71 20.75
CA ASN A 200 -0.68 8.22 21.57
C ASN A 200 0.61 8.67 20.93
N LEU A 201 1.48 9.32 21.70
CA LEU A 201 2.80 9.67 21.20
C LEU A 201 3.48 8.41 20.66
N PRO A 202 4.10 8.48 19.48
CA PRO A 202 4.79 7.33 18.92
C PRO A 202 5.83 6.82 19.92
N ARG A 203 5.72 5.55 20.29
CA ARG A 203 6.71 4.91 21.16
C ARG A 203 8.00 4.70 20.40
N TYR A 204 9.13 4.95 21.06
CA TYR A 204 10.47 4.62 20.60
C TYR A 204 11.17 3.78 21.67
N PHE A 205 12.23 3.09 21.30
CA PHE A 205 13.06 2.31 22.22
C PHE A 205 14.14 3.19 22.86
N TYR A 206 14.26 3.11 24.17
CA TYR A 206 15.39 3.68 24.89
C TYR A 206 16.67 2.87 24.64
N SER A 207 17.83 3.45 24.94
CA SER A 207 19.12 2.78 24.72
C SER A 207 19.24 1.43 25.42
N SER A 208 18.70 1.28 26.64
CA SER A 208 18.65 0.01 27.37
C SER A 208 17.76 -1.03 26.68
N GLU A 209 16.61 -0.64 26.14
CA GLU A 209 15.72 -1.53 25.40
C GLU A 209 16.36 -1.94 24.06
N MET A 210 17.01 -1.01 23.36
CA MET A 210 17.77 -1.33 22.13
C MET A 210 18.88 -2.34 22.41
N ASN A 211 19.64 -2.19 23.50
CA ASN A 211 20.67 -3.17 23.89
C ASN A 211 20.07 -4.54 24.18
N ALA A 212 18.91 -4.61 24.86
CA ALA A 212 18.21 -5.86 25.10
C ALA A 212 17.76 -6.53 23.77
N LEU A 213 17.31 -5.74 22.80
CA LEU A 213 16.96 -6.24 21.47
C LEU A 213 18.17 -6.77 20.70
N PHE A 214 19.31 -6.06 20.75
CA PHE A 214 20.54 -6.53 20.12
C PHE A 214 21.01 -7.85 20.72
N ASN A 215 21.06 -7.96 22.04
CA ASN A 215 21.45 -9.20 22.73
C ASN A 215 20.48 -10.38 22.40
N ALA A 216 19.19 -10.09 22.33
CA ALA A 216 18.18 -11.10 21.93
C ALA A 216 18.33 -11.52 20.46
N ALA A 217 18.82 -10.66 19.59
CA ALA A 217 19.06 -10.97 18.18
C ALA A 217 20.28 -11.88 17.97
N ASP A 218 21.28 -11.83 18.86
CA ASP A 218 22.47 -12.69 18.81
C ASP A 218 22.12 -14.20 18.99
N GLY A 219 21.01 -14.49 19.68
CA GLY A 219 20.44 -15.81 19.79
C GLY A 219 21.42 -16.86 20.36
N GLU A 220 21.53 -18.00 19.66
CA GLU A 220 22.41 -19.13 20.02
C GLU A 220 23.64 -19.20 19.08
N GLY A 221 23.88 -18.18 18.25
CA GLY A 221 24.97 -18.17 17.27
C GLY A 221 24.70 -19.04 16.03
N LYS A 222 23.45 -19.34 15.73
CA LYS A 222 23.06 -20.06 14.52
C LYS A 222 23.11 -19.11 13.30
N PRO A 223 23.29 -19.61 12.07
CA PRO A 223 23.37 -18.79 10.87
C PRO A 223 22.28 -17.72 10.76
N LEU A 224 21.03 -18.07 11.05
CA LEU A 224 19.92 -17.11 10.99
C LEU A 224 19.98 -16.01 12.09
N ASP A 225 20.70 -16.22 13.18
CA ASP A 225 20.86 -15.21 14.23
C ASP A 225 21.77 -14.09 13.73
N PHE A 226 22.82 -14.39 12.93
CA PHE A 226 23.65 -13.36 12.28
C PHE A 226 22.81 -12.48 11.31
N ARG A 227 21.90 -13.09 10.56
CA ARG A 227 20.94 -12.33 9.73
C ARG A 227 20.04 -11.43 10.59
N ASN A 228 19.48 -11.97 11.65
CA ASN A 228 18.57 -11.26 12.53
C ASN A 228 19.28 -10.07 13.19
N ARG A 229 20.54 -10.26 13.60
CA ARG A 229 21.39 -9.19 14.14
C ARG A 229 21.68 -8.13 13.09
N ALA A 230 22.04 -8.50 11.89
CA ALA A 230 22.34 -7.56 10.80
C ALA A 230 21.11 -6.73 10.41
N ILE A 231 19.91 -7.33 10.37
CA ILE A 231 18.66 -6.62 10.08
C ILE A 231 18.38 -5.53 11.12
N ILE A 232 18.42 -5.88 12.42
CA ILE A 232 18.09 -4.90 13.46
C ILE A 232 19.15 -3.81 13.59
N GLU A 233 20.44 -4.14 13.44
CA GLU A 233 21.52 -3.15 13.42
C GLU A 233 21.36 -2.18 12.26
N LEU A 234 21.10 -2.68 11.06
CA LEU A 234 20.93 -1.84 9.88
C LEU A 234 19.71 -0.93 9.98
N LEU A 235 18.56 -1.46 10.37
CA LEU A 235 17.33 -0.69 10.53
C LEU A 235 17.48 0.43 11.57
N TYR A 236 18.16 0.15 12.69
CA TYR A 236 18.42 1.14 13.72
C TYR A 236 19.49 2.15 13.29
N ALA A 237 20.55 1.69 12.64
CA ALA A 237 21.64 2.56 12.19
C ALA A 237 21.22 3.56 11.11
N THR A 238 20.29 3.19 10.25
CA THR A 238 19.94 3.97 9.06
C THR A 238 18.57 4.65 9.15
N GLY A 239 17.70 4.14 10.03
CA GLY A 239 16.30 4.55 10.07
C GLY A 239 15.54 4.27 8.77
N MET A 240 16.04 3.41 7.88
CA MET A 240 15.35 3.06 6.62
C MET A 240 14.02 2.35 6.87
N ARG A 241 13.13 2.36 5.88
CA ARG A 241 11.88 1.61 5.95
C ARG A 241 12.14 0.11 5.78
N VAL A 242 11.26 -0.73 6.34
CA VAL A 242 11.38 -2.19 6.20
C VAL A 242 11.36 -2.62 4.74
N SER A 243 10.51 -2.02 3.92
CA SER A 243 10.45 -2.30 2.48
C SER A 243 11.77 -1.93 1.76
N GLU A 244 12.40 -0.83 2.15
CA GLU A 244 13.72 -0.43 1.63
C GLU A 244 14.80 -1.44 2.06
N CYS A 245 14.75 -1.93 3.30
CA CYS A 245 15.65 -2.97 3.80
C CYS A 245 15.46 -4.30 3.08
N ALA A 246 14.20 -4.73 2.84
CA ALA A 246 13.88 -5.98 2.17
C ALA A 246 14.34 -5.99 0.69
N GLN A 247 14.34 -4.83 0.03
CA GLN A 247 14.72 -4.67 -1.37
C GLN A 247 16.18 -4.26 -1.57
N LEU A 248 16.95 -4.06 -0.47
CA LEU A 248 18.33 -3.62 -0.53
C LEU A 248 19.21 -4.60 -1.30
N LYS A 249 19.95 -4.09 -2.28
CA LYS A 249 20.92 -4.86 -3.08
C LYS A 249 22.34 -4.68 -2.56
N LEU A 250 23.17 -5.71 -2.79
CA LEU A 250 24.59 -5.63 -2.46
C LEU A 250 25.31 -4.48 -3.19
N SER A 251 24.94 -4.23 -4.44
CA SER A 251 25.50 -3.16 -5.28
C SER A 251 25.20 -1.75 -4.78
N GLN A 252 24.22 -1.60 -3.89
CA GLN A 252 23.84 -0.30 -3.31
C GLN A 252 24.66 0.06 -2.05
N ILE A 253 25.49 -0.86 -1.54
CA ILE A 253 26.27 -0.67 -0.33
C ILE A 253 27.69 -0.26 -0.70
N GLN A 254 28.08 0.93 -0.33
CA GLN A 254 29.44 1.47 -0.49
C GLN A 254 30.22 1.24 0.82
N TRP A 255 30.91 0.10 0.90
CA TRP A 255 31.55 -0.39 2.12
C TRP A 255 32.68 0.52 2.63
N ASP A 256 33.45 1.13 1.71
CA ASP A 256 34.61 1.95 2.04
C ASP A 256 34.21 3.27 2.72
N VAL A 257 33.16 3.88 2.19
CA VAL A 257 32.62 5.16 2.71
C VAL A 257 31.43 4.98 3.65
N GLN A 258 30.99 3.75 3.87
CA GLN A 258 29.86 3.41 4.75
C GLN A 258 28.57 4.18 4.40
N LEU A 259 28.21 4.17 3.13
CA LEU A 259 26.98 4.75 2.59
C LEU A 259 26.13 3.69 1.89
N ILE A 260 24.83 3.82 1.99
CA ILE A 260 23.84 2.99 1.30
C ILE A 260 22.97 3.88 0.43
N LEU A 261 22.87 3.54 -0.86
CA LEU A 261 21.90 4.15 -1.78
C LEU A 261 20.54 3.51 -1.55
N VAL A 262 19.58 4.27 -1.03
CA VAL A 262 18.24 3.80 -0.74
C VAL A 262 17.25 4.39 -1.73
N HIS A 263 16.47 3.53 -2.40
CA HIS A 263 15.37 3.94 -3.26
C HIS A 263 14.10 4.10 -2.43
N GLY A 264 13.58 5.31 -2.37
CA GLY A 264 12.37 5.66 -1.62
C GLY A 264 11.10 5.69 -2.48
N LYS A 265 9.98 6.10 -1.87
CA LYS A 265 8.70 6.26 -2.58
C LYS A 265 8.81 7.31 -3.69
N GLY A 266 8.29 6.97 -4.90
CA GLY A 266 8.32 7.88 -6.05
C GLY A 266 9.68 7.98 -6.73
N ASP A 267 10.44 6.89 -6.73
CA ASP A 267 11.76 6.75 -7.36
C ASP A 267 12.80 7.78 -6.88
N LYS A 268 12.63 8.26 -5.65
CA LYS A 268 13.57 9.20 -5.03
C LYS A 268 14.70 8.43 -4.34
N GLU A 269 15.91 8.72 -4.74
CA GLU A 269 17.12 8.16 -4.16
C GLU A 269 17.68 9.04 -3.05
N ARG A 270 18.27 8.40 -2.04
CA ARG A 270 19.06 9.08 -1.02
C ARG A 270 20.19 8.21 -0.52
N TYR A 271 21.30 8.82 -0.17
CA TYR A 271 22.39 8.15 0.55
C TYR A 271 22.14 8.20 2.05
N VAL A 272 22.28 7.06 2.71
CA VAL A 272 22.14 6.94 4.17
C VAL A 272 23.42 6.35 4.74
N PRO A 273 24.09 7.03 5.69
CA PRO A 273 25.28 6.48 6.34
C PRO A 273 24.92 5.35 7.30
N PHE A 274 25.86 4.44 7.51
CA PHE A 274 25.77 3.40 8.54
C PHE A 274 27.09 3.28 9.31
N GLY A 275 26.98 2.96 10.61
CA GLY A 275 28.12 2.90 11.50
C GLY A 275 28.81 1.53 11.53
N ASN A 276 29.90 1.46 12.30
CA ASN A 276 30.75 0.26 12.39
C ASN A 276 29.98 -0.96 12.93
N TYR A 277 29.09 -0.79 13.91
CA TYR A 277 28.27 -1.92 14.42
C TYR A 277 27.42 -2.56 13.34
N ALA A 278 26.79 -1.77 12.48
CA ALA A 278 26.03 -2.28 11.36
C ALA A 278 26.96 -2.91 10.31
N LYS A 279 28.11 -2.29 10.01
CA LYS A 279 29.13 -2.84 9.09
C LYS A 279 29.57 -4.24 9.53
N ASP A 280 29.97 -4.39 10.79
CA ASP A 280 30.45 -5.67 11.34
C ASP A 280 29.35 -6.73 11.34
N ALA A 281 28.13 -6.36 11.71
CA ALA A 281 26.98 -7.27 11.68
C ALA A 281 26.64 -7.73 10.25
N LEU A 282 26.71 -6.82 9.26
CA LEU A 282 26.51 -7.16 7.86
C LEU A 282 27.59 -8.09 7.32
N HIS A 283 28.87 -7.84 7.63
CA HIS A 283 29.96 -8.73 7.23
C HIS A 283 29.80 -10.13 7.79
N LYS A 284 29.54 -10.25 9.12
CA LYS A 284 29.29 -11.55 9.75
C LYS A 284 28.10 -12.27 9.13
N TYR A 285 27.02 -11.55 8.85
CA TYR A 285 25.86 -12.14 8.17
C TYR A 285 26.19 -12.66 6.79
N MET A 286 26.99 -11.94 6.00
CA MET A 286 27.36 -12.39 4.64
C MET A 286 28.12 -13.71 4.69
N THR A 287 29.14 -13.81 5.54
CA THR A 287 30.00 -15.02 5.64
C THR A 287 29.33 -16.17 6.39
N GLU A 288 28.73 -15.91 7.54
CA GLU A 288 28.23 -16.94 8.45
C GLU A 288 26.79 -17.38 8.16
N CYS A 289 26.08 -16.72 7.24
CA CYS A 289 24.71 -17.04 6.94
C CYS A 289 24.38 -17.00 5.44
N ARG A 290 24.60 -15.84 4.79
CA ARG A 290 24.09 -15.62 3.43
C ARG A 290 24.75 -16.57 2.43
N GLU A 291 26.07 -16.60 2.37
CA GLU A 291 26.81 -17.48 1.46
C GLU A 291 26.45 -18.94 1.68
N ILE A 292 26.44 -19.39 2.95
CA ILE A 292 26.12 -20.77 3.32
C ILE A 292 24.70 -21.18 2.87
N LEU A 293 23.71 -20.31 3.06
CA LEU A 293 22.33 -20.63 2.68
C LEU A 293 22.12 -20.54 1.18
N MET A 294 22.73 -19.59 0.49
CA MET A 294 22.62 -19.49 -0.96
C MET A 294 23.25 -20.71 -1.65
N ASP A 295 24.41 -21.17 -1.21
CA ASP A 295 25.04 -22.40 -1.68
C ASP A 295 24.16 -23.61 -1.43
N LYS A 296 23.66 -23.76 -0.21
CA LYS A 296 22.80 -24.88 0.20
C LYS A 296 21.55 -25.02 -0.64
N TYR A 297 20.93 -23.89 -1.03
CA TYR A 297 19.65 -23.87 -1.76
C TYR A 297 19.82 -23.55 -3.24
N HIS A 298 21.06 -23.43 -3.74
CA HIS A 298 21.37 -23.12 -5.13
C HIS A 298 20.63 -21.90 -5.67
N THR A 299 20.64 -20.82 -4.87
CA THR A 299 20.01 -19.53 -5.22
C THR A 299 21.10 -18.53 -5.61
N ASP A 300 20.82 -17.71 -6.63
CA ASP A 300 21.72 -16.64 -7.09
C ASP A 300 20.91 -15.35 -7.32
N HIS A 301 21.22 -14.31 -6.55
CA HIS A 301 20.65 -12.97 -6.67
C HIS A 301 21.46 -11.95 -5.85
N ASP A 302 21.29 -10.65 -6.16
CA ASP A 302 22.03 -9.54 -5.54
C ASP A 302 21.31 -8.91 -4.30
N ILE A 303 20.15 -9.41 -3.92
CA ILE A 303 19.42 -8.90 -2.73
C ILE A 303 20.22 -9.22 -1.47
N MET A 304 20.40 -8.21 -0.61
CA MET A 304 21.19 -8.32 0.61
C MET A 304 20.61 -9.34 1.58
N PHE A 305 19.35 -9.23 1.95
CA PHE A 305 18.75 -10.07 2.99
C PHE A 305 17.93 -11.23 2.40
N ILE A 306 18.15 -12.42 2.96
CA ILE A 306 17.53 -13.67 2.52
C ILE A 306 16.67 -14.30 3.62
N ASN A 307 15.71 -15.11 3.22
CA ASN A 307 14.94 -15.98 4.11
C ASN A 307 15.74 -17.26 4.46
N SER A 308 15.13 -18.19 5.21
CA SER A 308 15.75 -19.47 5.60
C SER A 308 16.03 -20.44 4.44
N HIS A 309 15.58 -20.12 3.22
CA HIS A 309 15.74 -20.94 2.02
C HIS A 309 16.60 -20.24 0.95
N GLY A 310 17.40 -19.26 1.33
CA GLY A 310 18.27 -18.53 0.42
C GLY A 310 17.59 -17.57 -0.54
N ARG A 311 16.25 -17.39 -0.50
CA ARG A 311 15.49 -16.49 -1.37
C ARG A 311 15.39 -15.09 -0.75
N PRO A 312 15.15 -14.02 -1.54
CA PRO A 312 14.92 -12.68 -1.03
C PRO A 312 13.88 -12.67 0.09
N ILE A 313 14.16 -11.93 1.16
CA ILE A 313 13.22 -11.76 2.27
C ILE A 313 12.14 -10.74 1.92
N THR A 314 10.93 -10.91 2.44
CA THR A 314 9.86 -9.91 2.30
C THR A 314 9.81 -8.96 3.50
N SER A 315 9.08 -7.84 3.37
CA SER A 315 8.82 -6.92 4.48
C SER A 315 8.16 -7.63 5.67
N GLU A 316 7.19 -8.48 5.40
CA GLU A 316 6.49 -9.29 6.40
C GLU A 316 7.44 -10.28 7.07
N GLY A 317 8.40 -10.84 6.31
CA GLY A 317 9.44 -11.70 6.83
C GLY A 317 10.35 -10.97 7.83
N ILE A 318 10.72 -9.73 7.53
CA ILE A 318 11.49 -8.88 8.47
C ILE A 318 10.66 -8.55 9.71
N GLU A 319 9.38 -8.17 9.55
CA GLU A 319 8.50 -7.90 10.68
C GLU A 319 8.33 -9.12 11.58
N TYR A 320 8.19 -10.30 11.01
CA TYR A 320 8.16 -11.55 11.75
C TYR A 320 9.44 -11.76 12.58
N ILE A 321 10.62 -11.54 11.98
CA ILE A 321 11.92 -11.63 12.68
C ILE A 321 12.00 -10.66 13.84
N LEU A 322 11.64 -9.39 13.63
CA LEU A 322 11.65 -8.38 14.68
C LEU A 322 10.74 -8.78 15.85
N ASN A 323 9.56 -9.31 15.56
CA ASN A 323 8.64 -9.81 16.59
C ASN A 323 9.22 -11.01 17.35
N GLN A 324 10.00 -11.89 16.70
CA GLN A 324 10.68 -13.00 17.38
C GLN A 324 11.81 -12.47 18.30
N ILE A 325 12.57 -11.46 17.86
CA ILE A 325 13.61 -10.80 18.67
C ILE A 325 12.98 -10.21 19.95
N VAL A 326 11.86 -9.48 19.81
CA VAL A 326 11.17 -8.92 20.99
C VAL A 326 10.70 -10.00 21.94
N LYS A 327 10.10 -11.08 21.46
CA LYS A 327 9.69 -12.21 22.31
C LYS A 327 10.85 -12.83 23.11
N ARG A 328 12.06 -12.84 22.51
CA ARG A 328 13.29 -13.33 23.20
C ARG A 328 13.87 -12.31 24.18
N SER A 329 13.65 -11.03 23.96
CA SER A 329 14.26 -9.94 24.75
C SER A 329 13.61 -9.71 26.13
N SER A 330 12.57 -10.45 26.49
CA SER A 330 11.79 -10.24 27.72
C SER A 330 11.13 -8.83 27.82
N LEU A 331 11.14 -8.05 26.76
CA LEU A 331 10.46 -6.77 26.70
C LEU A 331 8.95 -6.98 26.51
N ASN A 332 8.17 -6.45 27.43
CA ASN A 332 6.70 -6.53 27.39
C ASN A 332 6.11 -5.52 26.39
N THR A 333 6.48 -5.65 25.11
CA THR A 333 6.08 -4.70 24.07
C THR A 333 5.92 -5.38 22.72
N HIS A 334 5.16 -4.74 21.83
CA HIS A 334 5.13 -5.10 20.41
C HIS A 334 6.09 -4.17 19.66
N ILE A 335 6.87 -4.73 18.75
CA ILE A 335 7.72 -3.95 17.88
C ILE A 335 7.01 -3.72 16.54
N HIS A 336 7.00 -2.46 16.12
CA HIS A 336 6.69 -2.10 14.74
C HIS A 336 7.96 -1.51 14.11
N PRO A 337 8.26 -1.79 12.86
CA PRO A 337 9.48 -1.28 12.20
C PRO A 337 9.64 0.24 12.29
N HIS A 338 8.52 0.96 12.28
CA HIS A 338 8.51 2.41 12.49
C HIS A 338 9.04 2.84 13.86
N MET A 339 9.00 1.96 14.88
CA MET A 339 9.58 2.27 16.19
C MET A 339 11.11 2.33 16.12
N LEU A 340 11.76 1.43 15.36
CA LEU A 340 13.23 1.48 15.16
C LEU A 340 13.64 2.77 14.44
N ARG A 341 12.90 3.14 13.40
CA ARG A 341 13.10 4.40 12.67
C ARG A 341 12.88 5.62 13.57
N HIS A 342 11.88 5.58 14.44
CA HIS A 342 11.64 6.64 15.41
C HIS A 342 12.74 6.69 16.49
N SER A 343 13.23 5.51 16.95
CA SER A 343 14.37 5.41 17.86
C SER A 343 15.64 5.97 17.25
N PHE A 344 15.91 5.72 15.97
CA PHE A 344 17.00 6.36 15.23
C PHE A 344 16.88 7.89 15.26
N ALA A 345 15.71 8.41 14.85
CA ALA A 345 15.46 9.85 14.82
C ALA A 345 15.66 10.50 16.19
N THR A 346 15.06 9.87 17.24
CA THR A 346 15.18 10.36 18.63
C THR A 346 16.60 10.29 19.13
N ALA A 347 17.35 9.21 18.82
CA ALA A 347 18.76 9.12 19.20
C ALA A 347 19.60 10.22 18.56
N MET A 348 19.41 10.52 17.28
CA MET A 348 20.10 11.62 16.61
C MET A 348 19.78 12.98 17.23
N LEU A 349 18.48 13.28 17.43
CA LEU A 349 18.02 14.55 18.01
C LEU A 349 18.53 14.74 19.46
N ASN A 350 18.46 13.70 20.29
CA ASN A 350 18.94 13.75 21.67
C ASN A 350 20.46 13.99 21.78
N ASN A 351 21.22 13.60 20.75
CA ASN A 351 22.64 13.85 20.65
C ASN A 351 23.02 15.16 19.93
N GLY A 352 22.02 16.00 19.64
CA GLY A 352 22.23 17.36 19.13
C GLY A 352 22.16 17.48 17.60
N ALA A 353 21.69 16.47 16.88
CA ALA A 353 21.42 16.64 15.45
C ALA A 353 20.27 17.62 15.22
N ASP A 354 20.38 18.47 14.24
CA ASP A 354 19.27 19.32 13.84
C ASP A 354 18.17 18.51 13.15
N ILE A 355 16.94 18.98 13.28
CA ILE A 355 15.74 18.27 12.79
C ILE A 355 15.77 18.11 11.26
N ARG A 356 16.36 19.05 10.54
CA ARG A 356 16.45 19.04 9.08
C ARG A 356 17.39 17.95 8.59
N SER A 357 18.57 17.82 9.19
CA SER A 357 19.50 16.71 8.90
C SER A 357 18.85 15.35 9.16
N VAL A 358 18.09 15.21 10.24
CA VAL A 358 17.36 13.96 10.52
C VAL A 358 16.27 13.69 9.49
N GLN A 359 15.53 14.71 9.07
CA GLN A 359 14.50 14.57 8.02
C GLN A 359 15.10 14.19 6.66
N GLU A 360 16.27 14.74 6.32
CA GLU A 360 17.00 14.41 5.09
C GLU A 360 17.48 12.94 5.11
N LEU A 361 18.09 12.48 6.20
CA LEU A 361 18.50 11.08 6.38
C LEU A 361 17.31 10.11 6.25
N LEU A 362 16.16 10.50 6.78
CA LEU A 362 14.95 9.71 6.74
C LEU A 362 14.22 9.77 5.39
N GLY A 363 14.47 10.74 4.52
CA GLY A 363 13.79 10.93 3.25
C GLY A 363 12.32 11.28 3.42
N HIS A 364 12.02 12.33 4.20
CA HIS A 364 10.66 12.86 4.34
C HIS A 364 10.33 13.75 3.13
N SER A 365 9.26 13.41 2.40
CA SER A 365 8.85 14.06 1.14
C SER A 365 8.22 15.44 1.28
N SER A 366 8.08 16.01 2.48
CA SER A 366 7.29 17.23 2.71
C SER A 366 8.05 18.55 2.52
N LEU A 367 9.30 18.50 2.08
CA LEU A 367 9.99 19.70 1.60
C LEU A 367 10.16 19.60 0.09
N SER A 368 9.27 20.29 -0.62
CA SER A 368 9.30 20.47 -2.06
C SER A 368 10.54 21.28 -2.45
N THR A 369 11.64 20.60 -2.69
CA THR A 369 12.69 21.06 -3.60
C THR A 369 13.50 19.84 -3.98
N THR A 370 13.60 19.58 -5.26
CA THR A 370 14.64 18.75 -5.86
C THR A 370 15.96 19.47 -5.61
N GLN A 371 16.44 19.46 -4.36
CA GLN A 371 17.82 19.85 -4.10
C GLN A 371 18.67 18.69 -4.62
N ILE A 372 19.35 18.97 -5.72
CA ILE A 372 20.47 18.16 -6.22
C ILE A 372 21.37 17.93 -5.01
N TYR A 373 21.44 16.67 -4.55
CA TYR A 373 22.36 16.25 -3.52
C TYR A 373 23.78 16.48 -4.03
N THR A 374 24.37 17.59 -3.65
CA THR A 374 25.79 17.85 -3.96
C THR A 374 26.65 16.97 -3.05
N HIS A 375 27.82 16.56 -3.50
CA HIS A 375 28.80 15.81 -2.69
C HIS A 375 29.06 16.48 -1.32
N VAL A 376 29.05 17.81 -1.27
CA VAL A 376 29.24 18.62 -0.05
C VAL A 376 28.11 18.37 0.98
N THR A 377 26.88 18.19 0.54
CA THR A 377 25.73 17.91 1.42
C THR A 377 25.82 16.50 2.01
N GLN A 378 26.26 15.52 1.21
CA GLN A 378 26.43 14.12 1.65
C GLN A 378 27.55 13.98 2.68
N GLU A 379 28.71 14.62 2.46
CA GLU A 379 29.81 14.63 3.44
C GLU A 379 29.41 15.26 4.79
N ASN A 380 28.64 16.34 4.76
CA ASN A 380 28.15 16.98 5.98
C ASN A 380 27.14 16.09 6.73
N LEU A 381 26.22 15.44 6.04
CA LEU A 381 25.29 14.49 6.65
C LEU A 381 26.02 13.29 7.25
N GLN A 382 27.03 12.77 6.55
CA GLN A 382 27.85 11.67 7.05
C GLN A 382 28.67 12.07 8.27
N LYS A 383 29.29 13.25 8.27
CA LYS A 383 30.00 13.78 9.43
C LYS A 383 29.07 13.95 10.63
N THR A 384 27.92 14.56 10.43
CA THR A 384 26.88 14.71 11.46
C THR A 384 26.46 13.36 12.05
N TYR A 385 26.20 12.38 11.19
CA TYR A 385 25.86 11.03 11.61
C TYR A 385 26.97 10.38 12.42
N MET A 386 28.23 10.41 11.92
CA MET A 386 29.39 9.80 12.58
C MET A 386 29.73 10.45 13.92
N GLN A 387 29.34 11.70 14.12
CA GLN A 387 29.57 12.42 15.39
C GLN A 387 28.45 12.16 16.41
N LEU A 388 27.21 12.10 15.95
CA LEU A 388 26.05 12.19 16.83
C LEU A 388 25.28 10.85 16.98
N PHE A 389 25.44 9.89 16.07
CA PHE A 389 24.76 8.60 16.23
C PHE A 389 25.51 7.70 17.22
N PRO A 390 24.85 7.19 18.29
CA PRO A 390 25.51 6.47 19.38
C PRO A 390 26.28 5.23 18.96
N ARG A 391 25.87 4.58 17.87
CA ARG A 391 26.49 3.35 17.35
C ARG A 391 27.23 3.58 16.03
N ALA A 392 27.61 4.80 15.73
CA ALA A 392 28.40 5.10 14.52
C ALA A 392 29.83 4.56 14.64
N LYS A 393 30.46 4.71 15.81
CA LYS A 393 31.82 4.28 16.07
C LYS A 393 31.84 3.07 17.02
N ALA A 394 32.64 2.07 16.73
CA ALA A 394 32.90 1.00 17.69
C ALA A 394 33.57 1.59 18.92
N THR A 395 33.08 1.27 20.11
CA THR A 395 33.78 1.61 21.36
C THR A 395 35.01 0.75 21.45
N LYS A 396 36.18 1.35 21.70
CA LYS A 396 37.48 0.66 21.89
C LYS A 396 37.54 -0.24 23.15
N GLU A 397 36.41 -0.55 23.78
CA GLU A 397 36.35 -1.22 25.09
C GLU A 397 36.09 -2.73 25.04
N ASN A 398 35.99 -3.37 23.88
CA ASN A 398 35.81 -4.82 23.79
C ASN A 398 37.04 -5.59 23.28
N GLU A 399 38.22 -5.02 23.37
CA GLU A 399 39.49 -5.77 23.25
C GLU A 399 40.16 -5.90 24.62
N LYS A 400 39.52 -6.57 25.57
CA LYS A 400 40.21 -7.14 26.74
C LYS A 400 39.50 -8.44 27.17
#